data_bafcfa848b7d2714de2a667a63af2079
#
_entry.id   bafcfa848b7d2714de2a667a63af2079
#
_cell.length_a   1.000
_cell.length_b   1.000
_cell.length_c   1.000
_cell.angle_alpha   90.00
_cell.angle_beta   90.00
_cell.angle_gamma   90.00
#
_symmetry.space_group_name_H-M   'P 1'
#
loop_
_entity.id
_entity.type
_entity.pdbx_description
1 polymer ?
#
loop_
_entity_poly.entity_id
_entity_poly.type
_entity_poly.pdbx_seq_one_letter_code
_entity_poly.pdbx_strand_id
1 'polypeptide(L)' 'LCSYVCTSSMERAHLASEQLETGSVAVNTGVVAIAEAPFGGIKQSGYGREGGSNAIKDYLNVKYTHLGIKG' A
#
# COMPACT_ATOMS: atom_id res chain seq x y z
N LEU A 1 -6.74 1.39 -8.36
CA LEU A 1 -6.42 0.26 -7.49
C LEU A 1 -5.10 -0.38 -7.90
N CYS A 2 -5.05 -1.02 -9.04
CA CYS A 2 -3.87 -1.71 -9.54
C CYS A 2 -3.56 -1.30 -10.96
N SER A 3 -2.27 -1.31 -11.31
CA SER A 3 -1.80 -1.15 -12.68
C SER A 3 -0.83 -2.28 -13.01
N TYR A 4 -0.78 -2.64 -14.27
CA TYR A 4 0.06 -3.72 -14.76
C TYR A 4 0.91 -3.21 -15.91
N VAL A 5 2.21 -3.47 -15.85
CA VAL A 5 3.16 -3.00 -16.85
C VAL A 5 3.97 -4.20 -17.34
N CYS A 6 4.08 -4.35 -18.66
CA CYS A 6 4.91 -5.38 -19.27
C CYS A 6 6.00 -4.70 -20.09
N THR A 7 7.24 -4.91 -19.71
CA THR A 7 8.38 -4.30 -20.40
C THR A 7 9.65 -5.08 -20.07
N SER A 8 10.59 -5.08 -21.02
CA SER A 8 11.94 -5.58 -20.79
C SER A 8 12.91 -4.46 -20.39
N SER A 9 12.43 -3.22 -20.34
CA SER A 9 13.25 -2.06 -20.00
C SER A 9 13.10 -1.74 -18.51
N MET A 10 14.20 -1.80 -17.78
CA MET A 10 14.21 -1.44 -16.36
C MET A 10 13.86 0.05 -16.17
N GLU A 11 14.32 0.89 -17.09
CA GLU A 11 14.02 2.32 -17.05
C GLU A 11 12.51 2.59 -17.17
N ARG A 12 11.84 1.93 -18.12
CA ARG A 12 10.40 2.07 -18.28
C ARG A 12 9.63 1.53 -17.09
N ALA A 13 10.08 0.42 -16.53
CA ALA A 13 9.46 -0.15 -15.33
C ALA A 13 9.52 0.84 -14.18
N HIS A 14 10.68 1.45 -13.98
CA HIS A 14 10.87 2.45 -12.92
C HIS A 14 9.99 3.68 -13.14
N LEU A 15 9.98 4.23 -14.34
CA LEU A 15 9.17 5.40 -14.66
C LEU A 15 7.68 5.12 -14.48
N ALA A 16 7.22 3.96 -14.92
CA ALA A 16 5.82 3.59 -14.76
C ALA A 16 5.45 3.46 -13.28
N SER A 17 6.32 2.85 -12.49
CA SER A 17 6.10 2.71 -11.04
C SER A 17 6.00 4.06 -10.34
N GLU A 18 6.79 5.03 -10.77
CA GLU A 18 6.78 6.36 -10.17
C GLU A 18 5.59 7.22 -10.62
N GLN A 19 5.17 7.08 -11.87
CA GLN A 19 4.21 8.00 -12.47
C GLN A 19 2.76 7.51 -12.45
N LEU A 20 2.53 6.21 -12.38
CA LEU A 20 1.17 5.68 -12.31
C LEU A 20 0.57 5.95 -10.94
N GLU A 21 -0.59 6.60 -10.95
CA GLU A 21 -1.28 6.97 -9.72
C GLU A 21 -2.26 5.86 -9.33
N THR A 22 -1.69 4.74 -8.87
CA THR A 22 -2.46 3.58 -8.39
C THR A 22 -1.88 3.09 -7.07
N GLY A 23 -2.65 2.31 -6.34
CA GLY A 23 -2.18 1.76 -5.07
C GLY A 23 -1.12 0.70 -5.24
N SER A 24 -1.14 -0.02 -6.37
CA SER A 24 -0.17 -1.06 -6.67
C SER A 24 0.21 -1.02 -8.14
N VAL A 25 1.46 -1.36 -8.43
CA VAL A 25 1.94 -1.53 -9.79
C VAL A 25 2.63 -2.88 -9.86
N ALA A 26 2.17 -3.74 -10.77
CA ALA A 26 2.79 -5.03 -11.04
C ALA A 26 3.59 -4.93 -12.34
N VAL A 27 4.84 -5.34 -12.29
CA VAL A 27 5.73 -5.33 -13.46
C VAL A 27 5.99 -6.76 -13.88
N ASN A 28 5.62 -7.08 -15.12
CA ASN A 28 5.83 -8.39 -15.73
C ASN A 28 5.20 -9.55 -14.95
N THR A 29 4.12 -9.30 -14.25
CA THR A 29 3.37 -10.33 -13.52
C THR A 29 1.91 -9.92 -13.44
N GLY A 30 1.02 -10.89 -13.33
CA GLY A 30 -0.40 -10.65 -13.11
C GLY A 30 -0.81 -10.74 -11.64
N VAL A 31 0.17 -10.94 -10.74
CA VAL A 31 -0.11 -11.13 -9.31
C VAL A 31 0.38 -9.92 -8.54
N VAL A 32 -0.52 -9.27 -7.80
CA VAL A 32 -0.18 -8.13 -6.93
C VAL A 32 -0.50 -8.42 -5.46
N ALA A 33 -1.39 -9.37 -5.18
CA ALA A 33 -1.85 -9.62 -3.82
C ALA A 33 -1.01 -10.71 -3.16
N ILE A 34 -0.19 -10.30 -2.19
CA ILE A 34 0.55 -11.21 -1.30
C ILE A 34 0.36 -10.73 0.14
N ALA A 35 0.46 -11.65 1.10
CA ALA A 35 0.17 -11.33 2.49
C ALA A 35 1.11 -10.28 3.08
N GLU A 36 2.35 -10.25 2.64
CA GLU A 36 3.40 -9.37 3.15
C GLU A 36 3.30 -7.95 2.64
N ALA A 37 2.54 -7.72 1.57
CA ALA A 37 2.46 -6.42 0.93
C ALA A 37 1.09 -5.78 1.15
N PRO A 38 1.05 -4.46 1.38
CA PRO A 38 -0.22 -3.76 1.52
C PRO A 38 -0.94 -3.72 0.18
N PHE A 39 -2.21 -4.04 0.18
CA PHE A 39 -3.08 -3.99 -0.99
C PHE A 39 -4.19 -3.00 -0.77
N GLY A 40 -4.35 -2.07 -1.67
CA GLY A 40 -5.40 -1.08 -1.60
C GLY A 40 -5.22 -0.03 -2.66
N GLY A 41 -6.20 0.83 -2.77
CA GLY A 41 -6.24 1.86 -3.79
C GLY A 41 -5.94 3.25 -3.27
N ILE A 42 -5.94 4.18 -4.19
CA ILE A 42 -5.93 5.61 -3.92
C ILE A 42 -7.10 6.24 -4.67
N LYS A 43 -7.39 7.48 -4.39
CA LYS A 43 -8.46 8.23 -5.04
C LYS A 43 -9.80 7.49 -4.93
N GLN A 44 -10.52 7.33 -6.01
CA GLN A 44 -11.85 6.72 -5.99
C GLN A 44 -11.84 5.21 -5.81
N SER A 45 -10.66 4.60 -5.83
CA SER A 45 -10.55 3.17 -5.51
C SER A 45 -10.81 2.89 -4.03
N GLY A 46 -10.80 3.92 -3.19
CA GLY A 46 -11.20 3.80 -1.79
C GLY A 46 -10.05 4.03 -0.83
N TYR A 47 -10.36 3.89 0.45
CA TYR A 47 -9.43 4.12 1.55
C TYR A 47 -8.94 2.81 2.14
N GLY A 48 -7.77 2.87 2.78
CA GLY A 48 -7.25 1.77 3.56
C GLY A 48 -6.41 0.79 2.78
N ARG A 49 -5.86 -0.16 3.49
CA ARG A 49 -5.01 -1.21 2.93
C ARG A 49 -5.28 -2.52 3.62
N GLU A 50 -5.21 -3.61 2.84
CA GLU A 50 -5.24 -4.98 3.36
C GLU A 50 -3.83 -5.54 3.28
N GLY A 51 -3.51 -6.48 4.15
CA GLY A 51 -2.20 -7.14 4.15
C GLY A 51 -1.06 -6.22 4.56
N GLY A 52 0.13 -6.78 4.64
CA GLY A 52 1.30 -6.06 5.10
C GLY A 52 1.28 -5.78 6.60
N SER A 53 2.33 -5.16 7.11
CA SER A 53 2.48 -4.92 8.54
C SER A 53 1.56 -3.82 9.07
N ASN A 54 1.02 -2.96 8.20
CA ASN A 54 0.19 -1.83 8.60
C ASN A 54 -1.31 -2.11 8.59
N ALA A 55 -1.74 -3.27 8.08
CA ALA A 55 -3.16 -3.55 7.89
C ALA A 55 -3.96 -3.52 9.19
N ILE A 56 -3.37 -4.00 10.26
CA ILE A 56 -4.04 -4.05 11.56
C ILE A 56 -4.41 -2.65 12.07
N LYS A 57 -3.69 -1.63 11.66
CA LYS A 57 -3.93 -0.26 12.11
C LYS A 57 -5.30 0.27 11.68
N ASP A 58 -5.84 -0.25 10.58
CA ASP A 58 -7.17 0.15 10.11
C ASP A 58 -8.29 -0.33 11.03
N TYR A 59 -8.00 -1.31 11.89
CA TYR A 59 -8.95 -1.86 12.84
C TYR A 59 -8.74 -1.35 14.26
N LEU A 60 -7.79 -0.46 14.46
CA LEU A 60 -7.40 0.05 15.77
C LEU A 60 -7.61 1.55 15.85
N ASN A 61 -7.87 2.01 17.05
CA ASN A 61 -7.87 3.44 17.37
C ASN A 61 -6.60 3.74 18.15
N VAL A 62 -5.97 4.86 17.81
CA VAL A 62 -4.80 5.31 18.55
C VAL A 62 -5.27 6.11 19.75
N LYS A 63 -4.80 5.76 20.94
CA LYS A 63 -5.11 6.45 22.16
C LYS A 63 -3.81 6.88 22.85
N TYR A 64 -3.77 8.12 23.26
CA TYR A 64 -2.70 8.61 24.11
C TYR A 64 -3.22 8.69 25.55
N THR A 65 -2.45 8.18 26.47
CA THR A 65 -2.75 8.29 27.90
C THR A 65 -1.54 8.85 28.62
N HIS A 66 -1.77 9.88 29.36
CA HIS A 66 -0.72 10.49 30.20
C HIS A 66 -1.19 10.44 31.65
N LEU A 67 -0.40 9.75 32.47
CA LEU A 67 -0.70 9.66 33.89
C LEU A 67 0.27 10.55 34.66
N GLY A 68 -0.28 11.53 35.39
CA GLY A 68 0.50 12.27 36.36
C GLY A 68 0.36 11.58 37.70
N ILE A 69 1.43 10.91 38.11
CA ILE A 69 1.45 10.17 39.37
C ILE A 69 2.16 11.01 40.42
N LYS A 70 1.46 11.26 41.51
CA LYS A 70 2.03 11.90 42.71
C LYS A 70 2.30 10.79 43.73
N GLY A 71 3.55 10.52 43.91
CA GLY A 71 3.97 9.48 44.86
C GLY A 71 4.12 9.95 46.25
#